data_4195385eafd9a9c989a72ebef8e39c50
#
_entry.id   4195385eafd9a9c989a72ebef8e39c50
#
_cell.length_a   1.000
_cell.length_b   1.000
_cell.length_c   1.000
_cell.angle_alpha   90.00
_cell.angle_beta   90.00
_cell.angle_gamma   90.00
#
_symmetry.space_group_name_H-M   'P 1'
#
loop_
_entity.id
_entity.type
_entity.pdbx_description
1 polymer ?
#
loop_
_entity_poly.entity_id
_entity_poly.type
_entity_poly.pdbx_seq_one_letter_code
_entity_poly.pdbx_strand_id
1 'polypeptide(L)'
;MIYVTGDTHGEFGRFSKKKLRIKGIELTSDDYIIVCGDLGLCWAKDKTFDYNCKNFQQKSYTTLWVQGNHENYDMIAEFPIEEWHGGKVRHIVRDKVILLERGQVFDINGKTFFTFGGASSHDVQGGILNHNDCGFDYERRKAIDSGLPFRIVHESWWPQELPNEEEMEEGRRNLEKVNYKVDYVITHCCSSGMQAILDKGPGRIYEDDILTNYLQEIEEKLEYKHWYFGHYHNDKSLDDKHTLLYYAILEIETESLDDVPVLGRPKYSHSDTVEFNWGEDCTKTGQIHVIDAYGTFEQSSEPSYDVLVEEDNCLYKHIRESDIVRKIM
;
A
#
# COMPACT_ATOMS: atom_id res chain seq x y z
N MET A 1 11.60 15.38 -10.09
CA MET A 1 11.71 14.75 -8.74
C MET A 1 10.94 13.43 -8.72
N ILE A 2 11.25 12.55 -7.78
CA ILE A 2 10.54 11.29 -7.60
C ILE A 2 10.07 11.24 -6.15
N TYR A 3 8.77 11.00 -5.96
CA TYR A 3 8.15 10.82 -4.67
C TYR A 3 7.64 9.39 -4.54
N VAL A 4 7.54 8.88 -3.32
CA VAL A 4 7.03 7.55 -3.00
C VAL A 4 5.96 7.66 -1.92
N THR A 5 4.95 6.80 -1.98
CA THR A 5 3.84 6.72 -1.01
C THR A 5 3.34 5.28 -0.93
N GLY A 6 2.61 4.96 0.13
CA GLY A 6 1.95 3.65 0.29
C GLY A 6 0.59 3.56 -0.38
N ASP A 7 -0.16 2.61 0.09
CA ASP A 7 -1.47 2.17 -0.39
C ASP A 7 -2.47 3.33 -0.50
N THR A 8 -3.18 3.40 -1.61
CA THR A 8 -4.21 4.43 -1.80
C THR A 8 -5.64 3.88 -1.75
N HIS A 9 -5.83 2.60 -2.04
CA HIS A 9 -7.15 1.95 -2.08
C HIS A 9 -8.22 2.76 -2.82
N GLY A 10 -7.83 3.46 -3.91
CA GLY A 10 -8.74 4.31 -4.67
C GLY A 10 -8.97 5.71 -4.08
N GLU A 11 -8.36 6.05 -2.94
CA GLU A 11 -8.44 7.37 -2.33
C GLU A 11 -7.40 8.33 -2.89
N PHE A 12 -7.64 8.85 -4.08
CA PHE A 12 -6.70 9.73 -4.79
C PHE A 12 -6.74 11.19 -4.32
N GLY A 13 -7.47 11.50 -3.28
CA GLY A 13 -7.57 12.85 -2.70
C GLY A 13 -6.21 13.40 -2.25
N ARG A 14 -5.31 12.51 -1.75
CA ARG A 14 -3.93 12.88 -1.35
C ARG A 14 -3.11 13.46 -2.52
N PHE A 15 -3.42 13.11 -3.75
CA PHE A 15 -2.80 13.58 -4.97
C PHE A 15 -3.42 14.86 -5.55
N SER A 16 -4.35 15.50 -4.83
CA SER A 16 -4.90 16.77 -5.27
C SER A 16 -3.85 17.89 -5.17
N LYS A 17 -3.85 18.81 -6.14
CA LYS A 17 -2.91 19.94 -6.17
C LYS A 17 -2.89 20.74 -4.85
N LYS A 18 -4.07 20.87 -4.20
CA LYS A 18 -4.18 21.56 -2.91
C LYS A 18 -3.42 20.81 -1.81
N LYS A 19 -3.61 19.48 -1.71
CA LYS A 19 -2.96 18.69 -0.65
C LYS A 19 -1.45 18.55 -0.86
N LEU A 20 -0.99 18.38 -2.10
CA LEU A 20 0.43 18.37 -2.42
C LEU A 20 1.09 19.70 -2.05
N ARG A 21 0.46 20.85 -2.36
CA ARG A 21 0.97 22.16 -1.97
C ARG A 21 1.06 22.37 -0.44
N ILE A 22 0.09 21.85 0.32
CA ILE A 22 0.16 21.90 1.79
C ILE A 22 1.41 21.19 2.30
N LYS A 23 1.82 20.11 1.61
CA LYS A 23 3.05 19.36 1.90
C LYS A 23 4.32 19.97 1.26
N GLY A 24 4.21 21.15 0.62
CA GLY A 24 5.33 21.79 -0.07
C GLY A 24 5.71 21.12 -1.40
N ILE A 25 4.85 20.23 -1.92
CA ILE A 25 5.13 19.46 -3.14
C ILE A 25 4.50 20.15 -4.35
N GLU A 26 5.32 20.56 -5.31
CA GLU A 26 4.89 21.09 -6.61
C GLU A 26 5.48 20.21 -7.73
N LEU A 27 4.62 19.51 -8.45
CA LEU A 27 5.00 18.52 -9.46
C LEU A 27 4.79 19.02 -10.88
N THR A 28 5.73 18.67 -11.74
CA THR A 28 5.77 18.97 -13.18
C THR A 28 5.62 17.69 -14.03
N SER A 29 5.72 17.81 -15.35
CA SER A 29 5.66 16.68 -16.28
C SER A 29 6.83 15.68 -16.14
N ASP A 30 7.93 16.12 -15.56
CA ASP A 30 9.16 15.32 -15.42
C ASP A 30 9.24 14.64 -14.04
N ASP A 31 8.18 14.81 -13.22
CA ASP A 31 8.12 14.29 -11.88
C ASP A 31 7.22 13.05 -11.81
N TYR A 32 7.55 12.19 -10.84
CA TYR A 32 6.86 10.93 -10.60
C TYR A 32 6.38 10.82 -9.15
N ILE A 33 5.22 10.16 -8.97
CA ILE A 33 4.82 9.59 -7.68
C ILE A 33 4.76 8.07 -7.86
N ILE A 34 5.51 7.33 -7.04
CA ILE A 34 5.49 5.88 -7.03
C ILE A 34 4.62 5.41 -5.86
N VAL A 35 3.64 4.56 -6.13
CA VAL A 35 2.76 3.95 -5.12
C VAL A 35 3.21 2.52 -4.85
N CYS A 36 3.47 2.21 -3.59
CA CYS A 36 3.95 0.89 -3.14
C CYS A 36 2.83 -0.16 -3.07
N GLY A 37 2.03 -0.28 -4.12
CA GLY A 37 0.93 -1.24 -4.23
C GLY A 37 -0.42 -0.68 -3.81
N ASP A 38 -1.47 -1.48 -4.01
CA ASP A 38 -2.86 -1.18 -3.66
C ASP A 38 -3.30 0.22 -4.13
N LEU A 39 -3.01 0.53 -5.42
CA LEU A 39 -3.46 1.78 -6.02
C LEU A 39 -4.99 1.89 -6.00
N GLY A 40 -5.69 0.76 -6.22
CA GLY A 40 -7.14 0.69 -6.20
C GLY A 40 -7.82 1.38 -7.40
N LEU A 41 -7.08 1.66 -8.48
CA LEU A 41 -7.65 2.18 -9.72
C LEU A 41 -8.30 1.06 -10.54
N CYS A 42 -7.62 -0.08 -10.68
CA CYS A 42 -8.05 -1.23 -11.47
C CYS A 42 -8.88 -2.21 -10.62
N TRP A 43 -10.07 -1.80 -10.18
CA TRP A 43 -10.98 -2.68 -9.43
C TRP A 43 -12.15 -3.18 -10.28
N ALA A 44 -12.83 -2.27 -10.97
CA ALA A 44 -13.92 -2.58 -11.90
C ALA A 44 -13.96 -1.56 -13.03
N LYS A 45 -14.34 -2.01 -14.24
CA LYS A 45 -14.57 -1.13 -15.40
C LYS A 45 -15.95 -0.45 -15.29
N ASP A 46 -16.04 0.55 -14.45
CA ASP A 46 -17.26 1.30 -14.19
C ASP A 46 -17.05 2.82 -14.38
N LYS A 47 -18.10 3.59 -14.05
CA LYS A 47 -18.04 5.06 -14.13
C LYS A 47 -16.99 5.67 -13.20
N THR A 48 -16.66 5.01 -12.10
CA THR A 48 -15.64 5.45 -11.14
C THR A 48 -14.25 5.31 -11.75
N PHE A 49 -13.99 4.18 -12.40
CA PHE A 49 -12.76 3.98 -13.17
C PHE A 49 -12.59 5.06 -14.25
N ASP A 50 -13.63 5.28 -15.08
CA ASP A 50 -13.59 6.30 -16.14
C ASP A 50 -13.34 7.71 -15.59
N TYR A 51 -13.99 8.05 -14.47
CA TYR A 51 -13.80 9.33 -13.81
C TYR A 51 -12.37 9.48 -13.27
N ASN A 52 -11.83 8.48 -12.61
CA ASN A 52 -10.48 8.49 -12.06
C ASN A 52 -9.43 8.55 -13.18
N CYS A 53 -9.60 7.80 -14.27
CA CYS A 53 -8.72 7.88 -15.44
C CYS A 53 -8.67 9.30 -16.02
N LYS A 54 -9.82 9.97 -16.15
CA LYS A 54 -9.90 11.38 -16.61
C LYS A 54 -9.18 12.33 -15.64
N ASN A 55 -9.29 12.09 -14.33
CA ASN A 55 -8.58 12.89 -13.34
C ASN A 55 -7.07 12.69 -13.41
N PHE A 56 -6.59 11.46 -13.57
CA PHE A 56 -5.18 11.18 -13.75
C PHE A 56 -4.64 11.78 -15.05
N GLN A 57 -5.41 11.75 -16.14
CA GLN A 57 -5.01 12.38 -17.41
C GLN A 57 -4.74 13.87 -17.28
N GLN A 58 -5.33 14.55 -16.31
CA GLN A 58 -5.17 16.00 -16.06
C GLN A 58 -4.01 16.31 -15.09
N LYS A 59 -3.35 15.31 -14.50
CA LYS A 59 -2.20 15.54 -13.61
C LYS A 59 -1.00 16.05 -14.40
N SER A 60 -0.22 16.93 -13.79
CA SER A 60 1.03 17.42 -14.40
C SER A 60 2.13 16.35 -14.42
N TYR A 61 2.10 15.39 -13.54
CA TYR A 61 3.11 14.35 -13.32
C TYR A 61 2.59 12.96 -13.73
N THR A 62 3.46 11.96 -13.66
CA THR A 62 3.14 10.56 -13.89
C THR A 62 3.09 9.80 -12.58
N THR A 63 2.05 8.97 -12.41
CA THR A 63 1.93 8.02 -11.29
C THR A 63 2.44 6.66 -11.73
N LEU A 64 3.41 6.13 -11.02
CA LEU A 64 3.92 4.76 -11.16
C LEU A 64 3.41 3.93 -9.98
N TRP A 65 3.26 2.63 -10.14
CA TRP A 65 2.83 1.77 -9.05
C TRP A 65 3.24 0.31 -9.30
N VAL A 66 3.35 -0.47 -8.24
CA VAL A 66 3.48 -1.93 -8.29
C VAL A 66 2.17 -2.58 -7.86
N GLN A 67 1.89 -3.83 -8.24
CA GLN A 67 0.68 -4.51 -7.80
C GLN A 67 0.67 -4.69 -6.28
N GLY A 68 -0.52 -4.59 -5.68
CA GLY A 68 -0.80 -5.06 -4.32
C GLY A 68 -1.73 -6.27 -4.32
N ASN A 69 -2.28 -6.62 -3.15
CA ASN A 69 -3.27 -7.69 -3.04
C ASN A 69 -4.71 -7.21 -3.28
N HIS A 70 -4.96 -5.90 -3.24
CA HIS A 70 -6.27 -5.30 -3.54
C HIS A 70 -6.32 -4.78 -4.99
N GLU A 71 -6.04 -5.66 -5.95
CA GLU A 71 -6.03 -5.34 -7.37
C GLU A 71 -6.84 -6.36 -8.17
N ASN A 72 -7.57 -5.90 -9.20
CA ASN A 72 -8.21 -6.80 -10.15
C ASN A 72 -7.22 -7.22 -11.22
N TYR A 73 -6.54 -8.34 -11.00
CA TYR A 73 -5.51 -8.85 -11.90
C TYR A 73 -6.06 -9.25 -13.28
N ASP A 74 -7.33 -9.68 -13.37
CA ASP A 74 -7.97 -9.98 -14.66
C ASP A 74 -8.12 -8.69 -15.49
N MET A 75 -8.54 -7.60 -14.85
CA MET A 75 -8.64 -6.30 -15.50
C MET A 75 -7.28 -5.75 -15.91
N ILE A 76 -6.27 -5.87 -15.04
CA ILE A 76 -4.89 -5.46 -15.34
C ILE A 76 -4.34 -6.22 -16.54
N ALA A 77 -4.61 -7.52 -16.64
CA ALA A 77 -4.13 -8.37 -17.74
C ALA A 77 -4.64 -7.94 -19.13
N GLU A 78 -5.72 -7.17 -19.21
CA GLU A 78 -6.24 -6.65 -20.47
C GLU A 78 -5.38 -5.53 -21.08
N PHE A 79 -4.54 -4.86 -20.27
CA PHE A 79 -3.61 -3.85 -20.76
C PHE A 79 -2.35 -4.50 -21.31
N PRO A 80 -1.87 -4.09 -22.50
CA PRO A 80 -0.68 -4.70 -23.10
C PRO A 80 0.58 -4.41 -22.30
N ILE A 81 1.48 -5.38 -22.28
CA ILE A 81 2.85 -5.18 -21.76
C ILE A 81 3.64 -4.39 -22.80
N GLU A 82 4.33 -3.36 -22.34
CA GLU A 82 5.19 -2.48 -23.15
C GLU A 82 6.55 -2.32 -22.47
N GLU A 83 7.57 -1.96 -23.24
CA GLU A 83 8.89 -1.59 -22.69
C GLU A 83 8.92 -0.11 -22.34
N TRP A 84 9.41 0.20 -21.14
CA TRP A 84 9.55 1.56 -20.65
C TRP A 84 10.71 1.66 -19.68
N HIS A 85 11.66 2.59 -19.91
CA HIS A 85 12.80 2.82 -19.02
C HIS A 85 13.61 1.59 -18.61
N GLY A 86 13.73 0.60 -19.50
CA GLY A 86 14.52 -0.62 -19.31
C GLY A 86 13.76 -1.81 -18.74
N GLY A 87 12.49 -1.65 -18.39
CA GLY A 87 11.64 -2.72 -17.85
C GLY A 87 10.26 -2.78 -18.49
N LYS A 88 9.51 -3.82 -18.16
CA LYS A 88 8.15 -4.08 -18.63
C LYS A 88 7.13 -3.33 -17.79
N VAL A 89 6.14 -2.73 -18.48
CA VAL A 89 5.07 -1.94 -17.84
C VAL A 89 3.73 -2.19 -18.51
N ARG A 90 2.65 -1.73 -17.85
CA ARG A 90 1.33 -1.54 -18.49
C ARG A 90 0.87 -0.09 -18.29
N HIS A 91 0.47 0.56 -19.37
CA HIS A 91 -0.12 1.89 -19.33
C HIS A 91 -1.62 1.79 -19.06
N ILE A 92 -2.06 1.96 -17.83
CA ILE A 92 -3.48 1.99 -17.46
C ILE A 92 -4.14 3.29 -17.95
N VAL A 93 -3.45 4.40 -17.73
CA VAL A 93 -3.74 5.68 -18.38
C VAL A 93 -2.46 6.10 -19.09
N ARG A 94 -2.52 6.20 -20.41
CA ARG A 94 -1.34 6.46 -21.26
C ARG A 94 -0.49 7.61 -20.70
N ASP A 95 0.77 7.32 -20.40
CA ASP A 95 1.79 8.23 -19.87
C ASP A 95 1.43 8.94 -18.54
N LYS A 96 0.39 8.47 -17.84
CA LYS A 96 -0.10 9.08 -16.60
C LYS A 96 -0.24 8.11 -15.43
N VAL A 97 -0.68 6.87 -15.69
CA VAL A 97 -0.71 5.81 -14.69
C VAL A 97 -0.08 4.57 -15.30
N ILE A 98 1.08 4.20 -14.80
CA ILE A 98 1.92 3.14 -15.35
C ILE A 98 2.18 2.11 -14.26
N LEU A 99 1.76 0.88 -14.51
CA LEU A 99 2.09 -0.27 -13.70
C LEU A 99 3.51 -0.73 -14.03
N LEU A 100 4.34 -0.82 -13.03
CA LEU A 100 5.68 -1.43 -13.10
C LEU A 100 5.54 -2.94 -12.83
N GLU A 101 5.85 -3.76 -13.83
CA GLU A 101 5.73 -5.22 -13.70
C GLU A 101 6.71 -5.79 -12.67
N ARG A 102 6.44 -7.00 -12.19
CA ARG A 102 7.29 -7.71 -11.22
C ARG A 102 8.66 -8.04 -11.78
N GLY A 103 9.68 -7.96 -10.92
CA GLY A 103 11.03 -8.41 -11.25
C GLY A 103 11.76 -7.53 -12.27
N GLN A 104 11.32 -6.30 -12.49
CA GLN A 104 11.93 -5.39 -13.44
C GLN A 104 12.93 -4.44 -12.77
N VAL A 105 13.90 -3.99 -13.57
CA VAL A 105 14.84 -2.94 -13.19
C VAL A 105 14.62 -1.75 -14.13
N PHE A 106 14.32 -0.60 -13.57
CA PHE A 106 14.06 0.64 -14.31
C PHE A 106 15.15 1.67 -14.07
N ASP A 107 15.48 2.48 -15.09
CA ASP A 107 16.22 3.73 -14.94
C ASP A 107 15.25 4.91 -15.06
N ILE A 108 14.95 5.55 -13.96
CA ILE A 108 14.02 6.69 -13.90
C ILE A 108 14.79 7.92 -13.40
N ASN A 109 14.95 8.91 -14.26
CA ASN A 109 15.72 10.13 -13.95
C ASN A 109 17.15 9.86 -13.46
N GLY A 110 17.80 8.82 -14.01
CA GLY A 110 19.19 8.45 -13.66
C GLY A 110 19.32 7.73 -12.31
N LYS A 111 18.22 7.23 -11.76
CA LYS A 111 18.18 6.36 -10.57
C LYS A 111 17.64 5.00 -10.96
N THR A 112 18.24 3.94 -10.42
CA THR A 112 17.86 2.56 -10.71
C THR A 112 16.91 2.02 -9.64
N PHE A 113 15.82 1.39 -10.11
CA PHE A 113 14.76 0.83 -9.26
C PHE A 113 14.54 -0.63 -9.56
N PHE A 114 14.60 -1.48 -8.56
CA PHE A 114 14.03 -2.83 -8.65
C PHE A 114 12.60 -2.80 -8.12
N THR A 115 11.66 -3.41 -8.86
CA THR A 115 10.24 -3.44 -8.49
C THR A 115 9.71 -4.86 -8.40
N PHE A 116 8.90 -5.12 -7.34
CA PHE A 116 8.25 -6.40 -7.18
C PHE A 116 6.94 -6.25 -6.37
N GLY A 117 5.81 -6.29 -7.05
CA GLY A 117 4.50 -6.16 -6.41
C GLY A 117 3.92 -7.48 -5.90
N GLY A 118 2.81 -7.37 -5.16
CA GLY A 118 2.06 -8.48 -4.59
C GLY A 118 2.18 -8.56 -3.07
N ALA A 119 1.22 -9.23 -2.45
CA ALA A 119 1.20 -9.64 -1.05
C ALA A 119 0.08 -10.66 -0.82
N SER A 120 0.19 -11.48 0.22
CA SER A 120 -0.92 -12.33 0.68
C SER A 120 -2.01 -11.49 1.32
N SER A 121 -3.27 -11.72 0.96
CA SER A 121 -4.41 -11.13 1.66
C SER A 121 -4.54 -11.70 3.08
N HIS A 122 -4.70 -10.81 4.08
CA HIS A 122 -4.83 -11.19 5.49
C HIS A 122 -6.28 -11.36 5.95
N ASP A 123 -7.25 -10.85 5.20
CA ASP A 123 -8.68 -10.86 5.52
C ASP A 123 -9.40 -12.04 4.86
N VAL A 124 -8.88 -13.24 5.11
CA VAL A 124 -9.35 -14.52 4.54
C VAL A 124 -9.70 -15.57 5.60
N GLN A 125 -9.96 -15.16 6.83
CA GLN A 125 -10.27 -16.08 7.95
C GLN A 125 -11.55 -16.89 7.69
N GLY A 126 -12.49 -16.34 6.91
CA GLY A 126 -13.69 -17.04 6.44
C GLY A 126 -13.48 -17.86 5.16
N GLY A 127 -12.25 -17.89 4.64
CA GLY A 127 -11.85 -18.66 3.46
C GLY A 127 -11.77 -17.82 2.18
N ILE A 128 -11.11 -18.42 1.18
CA ILE A 128 -11.12 -17.96 -0.21
C ILE A 128 -12.11 -18.87 -0.95
N LEU A 129 -13.24 -18.31 -1.33
CA LEU A 129 -14.37 -19.07 -1.86
C LEU A 129 -14.38 -19.01 -3.41
N ASN A 130 -14.82 -20.09 -4.06
CA ASN A 130 -14.97 -20.13 -5.50
C ASN A 130 -16.42 -20.47 -5.87
N HIS A 131 -17.04 -19.68 -6.74
CA HIS A 131 -18.40 -19.91 -7.22
C HIS A 131 -18.62 -21.30 -7.82
N ASN A 132 -17.57 -21.93 -8.35
CA ASN A 132 -17.64 -23.25 -8.94
C ASN A 132 -17.59 -24.40 -7.91
N ASP A 133 -17.35 -24.11 -6.64
CA ASP A 133 -17.23 -25.13 -5.61
C ASP A 133 -18.60 -25.60 -5.14
N CYS A 134 -18.72 -26.92 -4.98
CA CYS A 134 -19.90 -27.52 -4.36
C CYS A 134 -19.96 -27.11 -2.88
N GLY A 135 -20.87 -26.22 -2.53
CA GLY A 135 -20.98 -25.69 -1.16
C GLY A 135 -20.64 -24.22 -1.01
N PHE A 136 -20.33 -23.52 -2.10
CA PHE A 136 -20.04 -22.08 -2.09
C PHE A 136 -21.05 -21.28 -1.25
N ASP A 137 -22.35 -21.46 -1.48
CA ASP A 137 -23.40 -20.74 -0.76
C ASP A 137 -23.42 -21.07 0.74
N TYR A 138 -23.09 -22.30 1.11
CA TYR A 138 -23.01 -22.74 2.49
C TYR A 138 -21.81 -22.08 3.21
N GLU A 139 -20.62 -22.19 2.64
CA GLU A 139 -19.40 -21.62 3.25
C GLU A 139 -19.47 -20.07 3.28
N ARG A 140 -20.02 -19.46 2.25
CA ARG A 140 -20.25 -18.00 2.23
C ARG A 140 -21.21 -17.58 3.35
N ARG A 141 -22.33 -18.29 3.52
CA ARG A 141 -23.27 -18.01 4.62
C ARG A 141 -22.62 -18.19 5.98
N LYS A 142 -21.87 -19.27 6.15
CA LYS A 142 -21.15 -19.58 7.39
C LYS A 142 -20.15 -18.48 7.74
N ALA A 143 -19.38 -17.97 6.77
CA ALA A 143 -18.46 -16.87 6.99
C ALA A 143 -19.19 -15.58 7.40
N ILE A 144 -20.30 -15.24 6.73
CA ILE A 144 -21.17 -14.11 7.07
C ILE A 144 -21.72 -14.25 8.50
N ASP A 145 -22.30 -15.41 8.83
CA ASP A 145 -22.92 -15.66 10.13
C ASP A 145 -21.90 -15.65 11.29
N SER A 146 -20.65 -15.97 10.98
CA SER A 146 -19.52 -15.94 11.93
C SER A 146 -18.81 -14.59 12.00
N GLY A 147 -19.19 -13.62 11.15
CA GLY A 147 -18.52 -12.32 11.05
C GLY A 147 -17.05 -12.40 10.56
N LEU A 148 -16.66 -13.51 9.92
CA LEU A 148 -15.30 -13.70 9.42
C LEU A 148 -15.14 -13.11 8.02
N PRO A 149 -14.12 -12.31 7.77
CA PRO A 149 -13.82 -11.78 6.45
C PRO A 149 -13.45 -12.94 5.51
N PHE A 150 -13.99 -12.90 4.30
CA PHE A 150 -13.73 -13.85 3.24
C PHE A 150 -13.55 -13.15 1.90
N ARG A 151 -12.90 -13.83 0.98
CA ARG A 151 -12.67 -13.35 -0.38
C ARG A 151 -13.28 -14.33 -1.39
N ILE A 152 -13.55 -13.83 -2.60
CA ILE A 152 -14.10 -14.65 -3.69
C ILE A 152 -13.15 -14.60 -4.87
N VAL A 153 -12.79 -15.77 -5.38
CA VAL A 153 -11.89 -15.93 -6.51
C VAL A 153 -12.42 -15.18 -7.73
N HIS A 154 -11.57 -14.38 -8.37
CA HIS A 154 -11.88 -13.49 -9.51
C HIS A 154 -12.94 -12.41 -9.26
N GLU A 155 -13.25 -12.12 -7.99
CA GLU A 155 -14.10 -10.99 -7.60
C GLU A 155 -13.43 -10.06 -6.59
N SER A 156 -12.78 -10.64 -5.58
CA SER A 156 -12.10 -9.90 -4.52
C SER A 156 -10.79 -10.55 -4.09
N TRP A 157 -10.39 -11.62 -4.76
CA TRP A 157 -9.12 -12.31 -4.60
C TRP A 157 -8.69 -12.96 -5.92
N TRP A 158 -7.40 -12.92 -6.19
CA TRP A 158 -6.77 -13.50 -7.37
C TRP A 158 -5.54 -14.30 -6.98
N PRO A 159 -5.31 -15.51 -7.58
CA PRO A 159 -4.09 -16.28 -7.34
C PRO A 159 -2.81 -15.48 -7.63
N GLN A 160 -2.90 -14.50 -8.51
CA GLN A 160 -1.81 -13.60 -8.90
C GLN A 160 -1.42 -12.58 -7.82
N GLU A 161 -2.10 -12.51 -6.67
CA GLU A 161 -1.61 -11.77 -5.51
C GLU A 161 -0.19 -12.22 -5.13
N LEU A 162 0.08 -13.51 -5.24
CA LEU A 162 1.42 -14.07 -5.10
C LEU A 162 2.07 -14.32 -6.47
N PRO A 163 3.41 -14.18 -6.56
CA PRO A 163 4.13 -14.43 -7.79
C PRO A 163 4.21 -15.93 -8.12
N ASN A 164 4.35 -16.21 -9.40
CA ASN A 164 4.78 -17.53 -9.86
C ASN A 164 6.31 -17.60 -9.97
N GLU A 165 6.84 -18.83 -10.19
CA GLU A 165 8.29 -19.05 -10.29
C GLU A 165 8.93 -18.31 -11.47
N GLU A 166 8.21 -18.14 -12.59
CA GLU A 166 8.74 -17.45 -13.77
C GLU A 166 8.95 -15.95 -13.50
N GLU A 167 8.05 -15.30 -12.77
CA GLU A 167 8.17 -13.90 -12.35
C GLU A 167 9.35 -13.72 -11.39
N MET A 168 9.52 -14.62 -10.43
CA MET A 168 10.65 -14.61 -9.49
C MET A 168 11.98 -14.82 -10.21
N GLU A 169 12.03 -15.77 -11.13
CA GLU A 169 13.24 -16.05 -11.92
C GLU A 169 13.55 -14.91 -12.90
N GLU A 170 12.57 -14.25 -13.46
CA GLU A 170 12.77 -13.02 -14.24
C GLU A 170 13.42 -11.93 -13.39
N GLY A 171 12.96 -11.75 -12.15
CA GLY A 171 13.55 -10.80 -11.22
C GLY A 171 15.02 -11.12 -10.92
N ARG A 172 15.36 -12.39 -10.66
CA ARG A 172 16.76 -12.82 -10.47
C ARG A 172 17.62 -12.49 -11.68
N ARG A 173 17.16 -12.87 -12.89
CA ARG A 173 17.88 -12.58 -14.15
C ARG A 173 18.08 -11.09 -14.39
N ASN A 174 17.09 -10.25 -14.07
CA ASN A 174 17.22 -8.81 -14.27
C ASN A 174 18.17 -8.19 -13.25
N LEU A 175 18.18 -8.67 -12.01
CA LEU A 175 19.17 -8.25 -11.00
C LEU A 175 20.60 -8.71 -11.34
N GLU A 176 20.76 -9.90 -11.91
CA GLU A 176 22.08 -10.37 -12.40
C GLU A 176 22.66 -9.43 -13.46
N LYS A 177 21.84 -8.91 -14.39
CA LYS A 177 22.28 -7.96 -15.44
C LYS A 177 22.87 -6.66 -14.86
N VAL A 178 22.44 -6.27 -13.68
CA VAL A 178 22.92 -5.08 -12.96
C VAL A 178 23.85 -5.43 -11.79
N ASN A 179 24.38 -6.67 -11.77
CA ASN A 179 25.28 -7.20 -10.73
C ASN A 179 24.70 -7.07 -9.31
N TYR A 180 23.40 -7.30 -9.14
CA TYR A 180 22.66 -7.15 -7.88
C TYR A 180 22.89 -5.79 -7.21
N LYS A 181 22.87 -4.70 -8.00
CA LYS A 181 23.03 -3.34 -7.51
C LYS A 181 22.01 -2.39 -8.12
N VAL A 182 21.21 -1.75 -7.27
CA VAL A 182 20.24 -0.72 -7.64
C VAL A 182 20.28 0.43 -6.63
N ASP A 183 19.68 1.57 -6.94
CA ASP A 183 19.55 2.64 -5.96
C ASP A 183 18.41 2.36 -4.98
N TYR A 184 17.25 1.95 -5.50
CA TYR A 184 16.00 1.81 -4.72
C TYR A 184 15.26 0.51 -5.03
N VAL A 185 14.55 0.02 -4.03
CA VAL A 185 13.63 -1.11 -4.16
C VAL A 185 12.22 -0.65 -3.83
N ILE A 186 11.27 -1.00 -4.67
CA ILE A 186 9.83 -0.70 -4.49
C ILE A 186 9.07 -2.01 -4.52
N THR A 187 8.44 -2.36 -3.40
CA THR A 187 7.59 -3.55 -3.29
C THR A 187 6.24 -3.20 -2.66
N HIS A 188 5.29 -4.13 -2.65
CA HIS A 188 4.08 -3.94 -1.86
C HIS A 188 4.26 -4.48 -0.46
N CYS A 189 4.59 -5.76 -0.28
CA CYS A 189 5.01 -6.29 1.02
C CYS A 189 6.53 -6.23 1.20
N CYS A 190 7.05 -6.65 2.35
CA CYS A 190 8.47 -6.68 2.67
C CYS A 190 9.02 -8.12 2.76
N SER A 191 10.33 -8.24 2.99
CA SER A 191 10.98 -9.53 3.26
C SER A 191 10.48 -10.17 4.56
N SER A 192 10.64 -11.48 4.71
CA SER A 192 10.27 -12.19 5.94
C SER A 192 11.04 -11.66 7.17
N GLY A 193 12.29 -11.24 7.02
CA GLY A 193 13.07 -10.60 8.07
C GLY A 193 12.49 -9.26 8.52
N MET A 194 12.08 -8.40 7.59
CA MET A 194 11.42 -7.14 7.90
C MET A 194 10.02 -7.36 8.50
N GLN A 195 9.28 -8.35 8.01
CA GLN A 195 8.00 -8.75 8.55
C GLN A 195 8.10 -9.14 10.04
N ALA A 196 9.14 -9.92 10.40
CA ALA A 196 9.42 -10.27 11.78
C ALA A 196 9.76 -9.06 12.68
N ILE A 197 10.28 -7.96 12.11
CA ILE A 197 10.49 -6.70 12.84
C ILE A 197 9.16 -5.96 13.07
N LEU A 198 8.25 -5.99 12.10
CA LEU A 198 6.92 -5.39 12.21
C LEU A 198 6.05 -6.11 13.26
N ASP A 199 6.22 -7.43 13.38
CA ASP A 199 5.41 -8.33 14.20
C ASP A 199 5.72 -8.29 15.71
N LYS A 200 6.57 -7.37 16.18
CA LYS A 200 6.95 -7.24 17.61
C LYS A 200 5.84 -6.75 18.53
N GLY A 201 4.59 -6.69 18.05
CA GLY A 201 3.41 -6.32 18.83
C GLY A 201 2.59 -7.53 19.27
N PRO A 202 1.83 -7.47 20.40
CA PRO A 202 0.95 -8.55 20.79
C PRO A 202 -0.19 -8.72 19.79
N GLY A 203 -0.26 -9.87 19.14
CA GLY A 203 -1.45 -10.33 18.41
C GLY A 203 -1.41 -10.30 16.90
N ARG A 204 -0.33 -9.93 16.26
CA ARG A 204 -0.15 -10.11 14.81
C ARG A 204 0.97 -11.11 14.56
N ILE A 205 0.65 -12.24 13.98
CA ILE A 205 1.61 -13.18 13.42
C ILE A 205 1.38 -13.12 11.91
N TYR A 206 2.31 -12.49 11.17
CA TYR A 206 2.35 -12.62 9.72
C TYR A 206 3.04 -13.95 9.40
N GLU A 207 2.41 -14.76 8.57
CA GLU A 207 3.02 -16.00 8.10
C GLU A 207 3.91 -15.72 6.90
N ASP A 208 5.09 -16.34 6.88
CA ASP A 208 5.97 -16.29 5.73
C ASP A 208 5.31 -17.01 4.55
N ASP A 209 5.41 -16.42 3.38
CA ASP A 209 4.92 -16.98 2.13
C ASP A 209 6.03 -17.02 1.06
N ILE A 210 5.67 -17.49 -0.14
CA ILE A 210 6.61 -17.61 -1.26
C ILE A 210 7.22 -16.26 -1.65
N LEU A 211 6.43 -15.18 -1.55
CA LEU A 211 6.87 -13.84 -1.91
C LEU A 211 7.78 -13.22 -0.84
N THR A 212 7.39 -13.28 0.43
CA THR A 212 8.21 -12.75 1.53
C THR A 212 9.54 -13.47 1.65
N ASN A 213 9.57 -14.78 1.39
CA ASN A 213 10.81 -15.57 1.33
C ASN A 213 11.67 -15.23 0.10
N TYR A 214 11.05 -15.00 -1.06
CA TYR A 214 11.76 -14.52 -2.24
C TYR A 214 12.36 -13.13 -2.01
N LEU A 215 11.62 -12.22 -1.40
CA LEU A 215 12.13 -10.89 -1.07
C LEU A 215 13.26 -10.95 -0.04
N GLN A 216 13.24 -11.92 0.88
CA GLN A 216 14.36 -12.18 1.79
C GLN A 216 15.61 -12.64 1.04
N GLU A 217 15.47 -13.56 0.08
CA GLU A 217 16.57 -13.96 -0.79
C GLU A 217 17.19 -12.78 -1.54
N ILE A 218 16.35 -11.87 -2.05
CA ILE A 218 16.80 -10.67 -2.76
C ILE A 218 17.51 -9.71 -1.80
N GLU A 219 16.95 -9.44 -0.63
CA GLU A 219 17.52 -8.56 0.37
C GLU A 219 18.94 -8.96 0.77
N GLU A 220 19.19 -10.27 0.92
CA GLU A 220 20.51 -10.82 1.30
C GLU A 220 21.59 -10.63 0.23
N LYS A 221 21.21 -10.46 -1.02
CA LYS A 221 22.14 -10.39 -2.17
C LYS A 221 22.27 -9.00 -2.78
N LEU A 222 21.23 -8.17 -2.63
CA LEU A 222 21.09 -6.92 -3.35
C LEU A 222 21.81 -5.78 -2.62
N GLU A 223 22.64 -5.02 -3.33
CA GLU A 223 23.15 -3.73 -2.86
C GLU A 223 22.17 -2.62 -3.26
N TYR A 224 21.60 -1.91 -2.27
CA TYR A 224 20.66 -0.82 -2.49
C TYR A 224 20.84 0.27 -1.42
N LYS A 225 20.33 1.49 -1.74
CA LYS A 225 20.31 2.63 -0.82
C LYS A 225 19.12 2.56 0.10
N HIS A 226 17.91 2.36 -0.48
CA HIS A 226 16.67 2.33 0.30
C HIS A 226 15.60 1.43 -0.33
N TRP A 227 14.77 0.84 0.52
CA TRP A 227 13.66 -0.04 0.18
C TRP A 227 12.37 0.51 0.76
N TYR A 228 11.40 0.86 -0.11
CA TYR A 228 10.09 1.35 0.25
C TYR A 228 9.03 0.30 -0.02
N PHE A 229 8.10 0.13 0.90
CA PHE A 229 7.01 -0.83 0.77
C PHE A 229 5.74 -0.34 1.48
N GLY A 230 4.55 -0.97 1.19
CA GLY A 230 3.24 -0.66 1.73
C GLY A 230 2.64 -1.80 2.54
N HIS A 231 1.38 -2.15 2.27
CA HIS A 231 0.65 -3.31 2.74
C HIS A 231 0.26 -3.31 4.23
N TYR A 232 1.13 -2.89 5.13
CA TYR A 232 0.92 -2.98 6.58
C TYR A 232 0.26 -1.73 7.18
N HIS A 233 -0.23 -0.82 6.33
CA HIS A 233 -1.01 0.37 6.66
C HIS A 233 -0.42 1.21 7.79
N ASN A 234 0.87 1.50 7.72
CA ASN A 234 1.55 2.37 8.67
C ASN A 234 2.64 3.18 7.96
N ASP A 235 3.00 4.33 8.54
CA ASP A 235 4.14 5.13 8.12
C ASP A 235 5.24 4.97 9.16
N LYS A 236 6.32 4.24 8.81
CA LYS A 236 7.38 3.90 9.76
C LYS A 236 8.70 3.59 9.08
N SER A 237 9.78 4.28 9.49
CA SER A 237 11.14 3.80 9.20
C SER A 237 11.46 2.65 10.15
N LEU A 238 11.83 1.49 9.59
CA LEU A 238 12.21 0.31 10.38
C LEU A 238 13.66 0.36 10.77
N ASP A 239 14.49 0.86 9.88
CA ASP A 239 15.92 1.11 10.03
C ASP A 239 16.38 2.16 9.00
N ASP A 240 17.70 2.31 8.82
CA ASP A 240 18.29 3.31 7.90
C ASP A 240 18.00 3.04 6.41
N LYS A 241 17.49 1.86 6.06
CA LYS A 241 17.29 1.43 4.66
C LYS A 241 15.85 1.04 4.33
N HIS A 242 14.98 0.84 5.31
CA HIS A 242 13.63 0.30 5.09
C HIS A 242 12.57 1.23 5.62
N THR A 243 11.65 1.62 4.76
CA THR A 243 10.52 2.46 5.13
C THR A 243 9.20 1.86 4.67
N LEU A 244 8.35 1.58 5.63
CA LEU A 244 6.94 1.26 5.44
C LEU A 244 6.16 2.57 5.23
N LEU A 245 5.32 2.59 4.21
CA LEU A 245 4.53 3.75 3.81
C LEU A 245 3.05 3.42 3.74
N TYR A 246 2.23 4.39 4.15
CA TYR A 246 0.79 4.36 3.98
C TYR A 246 0.28 5.72 3.46
N TYR A 247 0.23 6.77 4.30
CA TYR A 247 -0.23 8.11 3.93
C TYR A 247 0.89 9.10 3.59
N ALA A 248 2.09 8.86 4.08
CA ALA A 248 3.23 9.73 3.81
C ALA A 248 3.55 9.78 2.32
N ILE A 249 3.94 10.95 1.85
CA ILE A 249 4.50 11.14 0.50
C ILE A 249 5.90 11.69 0.71
N LEU A 250 6.91 10.85 0.45
CA LEU A 250 8.32 11.18 0.64
C LEU A 250 8.97 11.49 -0.69
N GLU A 251 9.86 12.47 -0.73
CA GLU A 251 10.84 12.55 -1.79
C GLU A 251 11.84 11.40 -1.62
N ILE A 252 12.20 10.72 -2.70
CA ILE A 252 12.95 9.46 -2.64
C ILE A 252 14.37 9.59 -2.05
N GLU A 253 14.90 10.81 -1.99
CA GLU A 253 16.19 11.13 -1.35
C GLU A 253 16.05 11.51 0.12
N THR A 254 14.83 11.53 0.66
CA THR A 254 14.59 11.76 2.09
C THR A 254 15.02 10.53 2.88
N GLU A 255 15.98 10.70 3.76
CA GLU A 255 16.61 9.60 4.51
C GLU A 255 15.72 9.06 5.64
N SER A 256 14.76 9.87 6.14
CA SER A 256 13.91 9.51 7.28
C SER A 256 12.51 10.12 7.20
N LEU A 257 11.51 9.41 7.72
CA LEU A 257 10.16 9.94 7.96
C LEU A 257 10.15 11.13 8.93
N ASP A 258 11.16 11.24 9.80
CA ASP A 258 11.29 12.35 10.72
C ASP A 258 11.50 13.70 10.01
N ASP A 259 11.99 13.69 8.76
CA ASP A 259 12.19 14.87 7.92
C ASP A 259 10.90 15.31 7.20
N VAL A 260 9.84 14.53 7.27
CA VAL A 260 8.56 14.83 6.63
C VAL A 260 7.73 15.74 7.52
N PRO A 261 7.18 16.86 6.98
CA PRO A 261 6.29 17.72 7.74
C PRO A 261 5.08 16.93 8.26
N VAL A 262 4.91 16.89 9.57
CA VAL A 262 3.78 16.27 10.25
C VAL A 262 2.84 17.35 10.79
N LEU A 263 1.56 17.02 10.98
CA LEU A 263 0.54 17.92 11.53
C LEU A 263 0.74 18.18 13.02
N GLY A 264 1.60 17.41 13.65
CA GLY A 264 1.96 17.43 15.05
C GLY A 264 2.50 16.06 15.46
N ARG A 265 3.11 15.98 16.64
CA ARG A 265 3.45 14.67 17.20
C ARG A 265 2.18 14.01 17.73
N PRO A 266 1.80 12.82 17.24
CA PRO A 266 0.65 12.08 17.77
C PRO A 266 0.80 11.84 19.26
N LYS A 267 -0.26 12.09 20.04
CA LYS A 267 -0.27 11.87 21.51
C LYS A 267 -0.47 10.40 21.87
N TYR A 268 -1.09 9.67 20.98
CA TYR A 268 -1.45 8.28 21.22
C TYR A 268 -0.67 7.37 20.29
N SER A 269 -0.41 6.14 20.75
CA SER A 269 0.37 5.14 20.05
C SER A 269 -0.51 4.03 19.49
N HIS A 270 0.01 3.29 18.51
CA HIS A 270 -0.64 2.08 18.03
C HIS A 270 -0.94 1.13 19.21
N SER A 271 -2.10 0.49 19.18
CA SER A 271 -2.64 -0.38 20.24
C SER A 271 -3.05 0.31 21.54
N ASP A 272 -2.94 1.63 21.65
CA ASP A 272 -3.56 2.34 22.77
C ASP A 272 -5.08 2.17 22.72
N THR A 273 -5.69 1.89 23.88
CA THR A 273 -7.15 1.91 24.01
C THR A 273 -7.58 3.32 24.40
N VAL A 274 -8.44 3.91 23.61
CA VAL A 274 -8.88 5.30 23.79
C VAL A 274 -10.40 5.40 23.83
N GLU A 275 -10.87 6.40 24.57
CA GLU A 275 -12.27 6.87 24.54
C GLU A 275 -12.33 8.09 23.63
N PHE A 276 -13.24 8.11 22.68
CA PHE A 276 -13.35 9.19 21.68
C PHE A 276 -14.81 9.57 21.41
N ASN A 277 -15.02 10.83 21.02
CA ASN A 277 -16.33 11.35 20.62
C ASN A 277 -16.63 10.96 19.17
N TRP A 278 -17.84 10.46 18.91
CA TRP A 278 -18.34 10.14 17.59
C TRP A 278 -19.72 10.79 17.37
N GLY A 279 -19.75 11.91 16.63
CA GLY A 279 -20.94 12.75 16.52
C GLY A 279 -21.16 13.64 17.74
N GLU A 280 -22.37 14.19 17.88
CA GLU A 280 -22.64 15.23 18.91
C GLU A 280 -22.82 14.65 20.32
N ASP A 281 -23.34 13.43 20.47
CA ASP A 281 -23.72 12.86 21.77
C ASP A 281 -23.29 11.41 21.99
N CYS A 282 -22.30 10.90 21.25
CA CYS A 282 -21.87 9.51 21.36
C CYS A 282 -20.39 9.43 21.68
N THR A 283 -20.06 8.68 22.73
CA THR A 283 -18.67 8.34 23.09
C THR A 283 -18.46 6.85 22.88
N LYS A 284 -17.35 6.49 22.27
CA LYS A 284 -16.95 5.10 22.01
C LYS A 284 -15.59 4.80 22.58
N THR A 285 -15.35 3.53 22.83
CA THR A 285 -14.04 3.02 23.27
C THR A 285 -13.52 2.01 22.28
N GLY A 286 -12.28 2.15 21.86
CA GLY A 286 -11.65 1.22 20.93
C GLY A 286 -10.14 1.33 20.94
N GLN A 287 -9.51 0.43 20.18
CA GLN A 287 -8.05 0.34 20.07
C GLN A 287 -7.58 1.05 18.80
N ILE A 288 -6.51 1.85 18.91
CA ILE A 288 -5.89 2.52 17.77
C ILE A 288 -5.19 1.51 16.88
N HIS A 289 -5.60 1.46 15.62
CA HIS A 289 -5.03 0.60 14.57
C HIS A 289 -4.15 1.36 13.58
N VAL A 290 -4.50 2.63 13.27
CA VAL A 290 -3.73 3.47 12.35
C VAL A 290 -3.53 4.84 12.99
N ILE A 291 -2.35 5.41 12.78
CA ILE A 291 -2.00 6.77 13.18
C ILE A 291 -1.65 7.53 11.92
N ASP A 292 -2.40 8.61 11.62
CA ASP A 292 -2.05 9.54 10.55
C ASP A 292 -1.60 10.88 11.11
N ALA A 293 -0.31 11.14 10.98
CA ALA A 293 0.32 12.41 11.32
C ALA A 293 0.60 13.30 10.10
N TYR A 294 0.20 12.87 8.89
CA TYR A 294 0.57 13.52 7.63
C TYR A 294 -0.60 14.18 6.90
N GLY A 295 -1.82 13.99 7.38
CA GLY A 295 -3.05 14.59 6.88
C GLY A 295 -3.77 13.74 5.85
N THR A 296 -4.89 13.17 6.26
CA THR A 296 -5.80 12.41 5.41
C THR A 296 -6.70 13.31 4.58
N PHE A 297 -7.56 12.67 3.79
CA PHE A 297 -8.58 13.32 2.98
C PHE A 297 -9.54 14.19 3.83
N GLU A 298 -9.97 13.70 4.97
CA GLU A 298 -10.97 14.37 5.82
C GLU A 298 -10.34 15.19 6.94
N GLN A 299 -9.08 14.88 7.30
CA GLN A 299 -8.37 15.54 8.39
C GLN A 299 -6.96 15.97 7.95
N SER A 300 -6.75 17.29 7.90
CA SER A 300 -5.49 17.88 7.43
C SER A 300 -4.90 18.94 8.36
N SER A 301 -5.43 19.09 9.58
CA SER A 301 -5.04 20.15 10.53
C SER A 301 -4.39 19.64 11.81
N GLU A 302 -4.58 18.38 12.13
CA GLU A 302 -4.02 17.70 13.31
C GLU A 302 -3.90 16.18 13.02
N PRO A 303 -3.14 15.41 13.82
CA PRO A 303 -3.12 13.96 13.71
C PRO A 303 -4.50 13.35 13.86
N SER A 304 -4.74 12.24 13.16
CA SER A 304 -5.97 11.45 13.27
C SER A 304 -5.66 9.97 13.43
N TYR A 305 -6.67 9.21 13.83
CA TYR A 305 -6.53 7.82 14.20
C TYR A 305 -7.65 6.99 13.60
N ASP A 306 -7.33 5.78 13.12
CA ASP A 306 -8.36 4.78 12.88
C ASP A 306 -8.47 3.89 14.11
N VAL A 307 -9.65 3.81 14.68
CA VAL A 307 -9.92 3.14 15.97
C VAL A 307 -10.88 1.98 15.75
N LEU A 308 -10.43 0.77 16.09
CA LEU A 308 -11.27 -0.42 16.08
C LEU A 308 -12.09 -0.49 17.38
N VAL A 309 -13.41 -0.47 17.24
CA VAL A 309 -14.36 -0.68 18.34
C VAL A 309 -14.86 -2.13 18.26
N GLU A 310 -14.39 -2.97 19.18
CA GLU A 310 -14.75 -4.41 19.19
C GLU A 310 -16.25 -4.65 19.37
N GLU A 311 -16.92 -3.86 20.22
CA GLU A 311 -18.36 -3.98 20.47
C GLU A 311 -19.19 -3.80 19.19
N ASP A 312 -18.76 -2.91 18.30
CA ASP A 312 -19.44 -2.63 17.03
C ASP A 312 -18.88 -3.48 15.88
N ASN A 313 -17.75 -4.16 16.10
CA ASN A 313 -16.94 -4.80 15.07
C ASN A 313 -16.67 -3.85 13.89
N CYS A 314 -16.34 -2.59 14.18
CA CYS A 314 -16.22 -1.51 13.21
C CYS A 314 -14.94 -0.72 13.41
N LEU A 315 -14.25 -0.43 12.30
CA LEU A 315 -13.10 0.48 12.27
C LEU A 315 -13.59 1.90 11.99
N TYR A 316 -13.55 2.75 13.03
CA TYR A 316 -13.85 4.17 12.94
C TYR A 316 -12.65 4.93 12.41
N LYS A 317 -12.78 5.51 11.21
CA LYS A 317 -11.67 6.17 10.51
C LYS A 317 -11.60 7.65 10.77
N HIS A 318 -10.36 8.18 10.72
CA HIS A 318 -10.05 9.62 10.78
C HIS A 318 -10.55 10.32 12.04
N ILE A 319 -10.56 9.62 13.19
CA ILE A 319 -10.86 10.23 14.48
C ILE A 319 -9.76 11.25 14.79
N ARG A 320 -10.14 12.52 14.94
CA ARG A 320 -9.19 13.60 15.23
C ARG A 320 -8.58 13.43 16.59
N GLU A 321 -7.34 13.88 16.77
CA GLU A 321 -6.71 13.88 18.08
C GLU A 321 -7.52 14.68 19.12
N SER A 322 -8.15 15.78 18.68
CA SER A 322 -9.04 16.60 19.53
C SER A 322 -10.35 15.91 19.91
N ASP A 323 -10.79 14.88 19.16
CA ASP A 323 -11.99 14.11 19.48
C ASP A 323 -11.71 12.96 20.46
N ILE A 324 -10.43 12.66 20.74
CA ILE A 324 -10.07 11.67 21.76
C ILE A 324 -10.16 12.30 23.13
N VAL A 325 -11.03 11.74 23.98
CA VAL A 325 -11.32 12.23 25.34
C VAL A 325 -10.19 11.84 26.30
N ARG A 326 -9.76 10.57 26.25
CA ARG A 326 -8.68 10.05 27.11
C ARG A 326 -8.15 8.71 26.61
N LYS A 327 -6.92 8.39 26.99
CA LYS A 327 -6.36 7.05 26.95
C LYS A 327 -6.88 6.26 28.15
N ILE A 328 -7.29 5.01 27.92
CA ILE A 328 -7.77 4.10 28.96
C ILE A 328 -6.67 3.14 29.38
N MET A 329 -5.93 2.61 28.42
CA MET A 329 -4.78 1.73 28.63
C MET A 329 -3.74 1.93 27.54
#